data_49a5243bfec42c0d51070f2fbd48af11
#
_entry.id   49a5243bfec42c0d51070f2fbd48af11
#
_cell.length_a   1.000
_cell.length_b   1.000
_cell.length_c   1.000
_cell.angle_alpha   90.00
_cell.angle_beta   90.00
_cell.angle_gamma   90.00
#
_symmetry.space_group_name_H-M   'P 1'
#
loop_
_entity.id
_entity.type
_entity.pdbx_description
1 polymer ?
#
loop_
_entity_poly.entity_id
_entity_poly.type
_entity_poly.pdbx_seq_one_letter_code
_entity_poly.pdbx_strand_id
1 'polypeptide(L)'
;LHDLQTEAQNIHGIINTINGIASQTNLLALNAAIEAARAGDAGRGFSVVAEEVRKLSSRVEEAIKEVEKSVNGITQEINTISSGTERVEAKVEESQEVLILSLEDFSQIESASTALDQNAGAFTKMI
;
A
#
# COMPACT_ATOMS: atom_id res chain seq x y z
N LEU A 1 -2.10 5.72 -6.03
CA LEU A 1 -1.96 4.32 -5.57
C LEU A 1 -0.92 3.55 -6.37
N HIS A 2 -0.89 3.67 -7.69
CA HIS A 2 0.10 3.02 -8.55
C HIS A 2 1.55 3.35 -8.14
N ASP A 3 1.85 4.60 -7.84
CA ASP A 3 3.19 5.03 -7.41
C ASP A 3 3.60 4.37 -6.08
N LEU A 4 2.65 4.21 -5.15
CA LEU A 4 2.91 3.52 -3.88
C LEU A 4 3.20 2.03 -4.07
N GLN A 5 2.53 1.37 -5.00
CA GLN A 5 2.82 -0.03 -5.35
C GLN A 5 4.22 -0.17 -5.95
N THR A 6 4.58 0.74 -6.84
CA THR A 6 5.92 0.78 -7.45
C THR A 6 6.99 1.01 -6.39
N GLU A 7 6.77 1.92 -5.44
CA GLU A 7 7.70 2.21 -4.36
C GLU A 7 7.87 1.01 -3.42
N ALA A 8 6.78 0.32 -3.07
CA ALA A 8 6.85 -0.90 -2.27
C ALA A 8 7.67 -2.00 -2.98
N GLN A 9 7.53 -2.15 -4.29
CA GLN A 9 8.35 -3.09 -5.08
C GLN A 9 9.83 -2.69 -5.10
N ASN A 10 10.14 -1.39 -5.22
CA ASN A 10 11.51 -0.89 -5.14
C ASN A 10 12.14 -1.19 -3.79
N ILE A 11 11.39 -1.00 -2.70
CA ILE A 11 11.85 -1.32 -1.34
C ILE A 11 12.13 -2.82 -1.21
N HIS A 12 11.32 -3.71 -1.78
CA HIS A 12 11.61 -5.14 -1.83
C HIS A 12 12.94 -5.45 -2.54
N GLY A 13 13.24 -4.76 -3.64
CA GLY A 13 14.52 -4.88 -4.33
C GLY A 13 15.71 -4.49 -3.43
N ILE A 14 15.56 -3.39 -2.68
CA ILE A 14 16.57 -2.93 -1.71
C ILE A 14 16.75 -3.93 -0.58
N ILE A 15 15.67 -4.45 -0.01
CA ILE A 15 15.67 -5.49 1.03
C ILE A 15 16.49 -6.71 0.58
N ASN A 16 16.22 -7.22 -0.62
CA ASN A 16 16.96 -8.37 -1.17
C ASN A 16 18.46 -8.06 -1.32
N THR A 17 18.79 -6.86 -1.76
CA THR A 17 20.18 -6.42 -1.89
C THR A 17 20.88 -6.37 -0.54
N ILE A 18 20.26 -5.75 0.48
CA ILE A 18 20.85 -5.64 1.83
C ILE A 18 21.00 -7.02 2.47
N ASN A 19 19.99 -7.91 2.29
CA ASN A 19 20.07 -9.29 2.79
C ASN A 19 21.24 -10.06 2.15
N GLY A 20 21.44 -9.90 0.84
CA GLY A 20 22.61 -10.44 0.14
C GLY A 20 23.94 -9.92 0.68
N ILE A 21 24.03 -8.61 0.94
CA ILE A 21 25.24 -7.98 1.53
C ILE A 21 25.49 -8.51 2.94
N ALA A 22 24.46 -8.61 3.78
CA ALA A 22 24.59 -9.12 5.14
C ALA A 22 25.07 -10.58 5.15
N SER A 23 24.49 -11.43 4.32
CA SER A 23 24.89 -12.83 4.16
C SER A 23 26.35 -12.95 3.66
N GLN A 24 26.74 -12.14 2.69
CA GLN A 24 28.12 -12.11 2.18
C GLN A 24 29.10 -11.61 3.23
N THR A 25 28.72 -10.61 4.02
CA THR A 25 29.52 -10.08 5.13
C THR A 25 29.69 -11.13 6.23
N ASN A 26 28.64 -11.88 6.55
CA ASN A 26 28.69 -12.99 7.49
C ASN A 26 29.68 -14.09 7.06
N LEU A 27 29.66 -14.45 5.76
CA LEU A 27 30.62 -15.41 5.19
C LEU A 27 32.06 -14.89 5.20
N LEU A 28 32.28 -13.60 4.88
CA LEU A 28 33.61 -12.99 4.97
C LEU A 28 34.14 -12.97 6.40
N ALA A 29 33.29 -12.62 7.36
CA ALA A 29 33.63 -12.62 8.78
C ALA A 29 33.96 -14.04 9.29
N LEU A 30 33.20 -15.05 8.84
CA LEU A 30 33.50 -16.45 9.16
C LEU A 30 34.87 -16.87 8.63
N ASN A 31 35.18 -16.56 7.37
CA ASN A 31 36.46 -16.86 6.78
C ASN A 31 37.62 -16.14 7.51
N ALA A 32 37.41 -14.87 7.90
CA ALA A 32 38.38 -14.11 8.69
C ALA A 32 38.59 -14.72 10.09
N ALA A 33 37.52 -15.20 10.74
CA ALA A 33 37.65 -15.88 12.03
C ALA A 33 38.41 -17.19 11.93
N ILE A 34 38.21 -17.97 10.86
CA ILE A 34 38.95 -19.21 10.59
C ILE A 34 40.42 -18.91 10.40
N GLU A 35 40.79 -17.92 9.59
CA GLU A 35 42.18 -17.58 9.32
C GLU A 35 42.85 -16.97 10.54
N ALA A 36 42.14 -16.17 11.34
CA ALA A 36 42.60 -15.68 12.63
C ALA A 36 42.94 -16.82 13.61
N ALA A 37 42.08 -17.83 13.67
CA ALA A 37 42.32 -19.01 14.49
C ALA A 37 43.53 -19.80 14.00
N ARG A 38 43.78 -19.87 12.69
CA ARG A 38 44.92 -20.53 12.06
C ARG A 38 46.24 -19.80 12.39
N ALA A 39 46.22 -18.47 12.58
CA ALA A 39 47.37 -17.65 12.95
C ALA A 39 47.74 -17.76 14.46
N GLY A 40 46.97 -18.50 15.26
CA GLY A 40 47.27 -18.72 16.68
C GLY A 40 47.27 -17.41 17.49
N ASP A 41 48.25 -17.22 18.36
CA ASP A 41 48.34 -16.04 19.23
C ASP A 41 48.38 -14.72 18.46
N ALA A 42 49.01 -14.69 17.29
CA ALA A 42 49.03 -13.52 16.43
C ALA A 42 47.65 -13.10 15.86
N GLY A 43 46.73 -14.05 15.76
CA GLY A 43 45.38 -13.82 15.24
C GLY A 43 44.34 -13.41 16.26
N ARG A 44 44.64 -13.42 17.58
CA ARG A 44 43.65 -13.20 18.64
C ARG A 44 42.83 -11.91 18.50
N GLY A 45 43.47 -10.79 18.16
CA GLY A 45 42.78 -9.52 17.94
C GLY A 45 41.81 -9.56 16.74
N PHE A 46 42.27 -10.17 15.64
CA PHE A 46 41.44 -10.34 14.44
C PHE A 46 40.25 -11.28 14.65
N SER A 47 40.39 -12.33 15.45
CA SER A 47 39.30 -13.25 15.79
C SER A 47 38.16 -12.52 16.51
N VAL A 48 38.47 -11.61 17.44
CA VAL A 48 37.45 -10.83 18.14
C VAL A 48 36.71 -9.90 17.17
N VAL A 49 37.40 -9.23 16.29
CA VAL A 49 36.79 -8.34 15.28
C VAL A 49 35.89 -9.15 14.32
N ALA A 50 36.39 -10.28 13.82
CA ALA A 50 35.65 -11.14 12.93
C ALA A 50 34.33 -11.66 13.57
N GLU A 51 34.39 -12.07 14.84
CA GLU A 51 33.19 -12.51 15.56
C GLU A 51 32.21 -11.36 15.78
N GLU A 52 32.67 -10.14 16.05
CA GLU A 52 31.80 -8.97 16.19
C GLU A 52 31.12 -8.59 14.86
N VAL A 53 31.87 -8.64 13.74
CA VAL A 53 31.30 -8.44 12.39
C VAL A 53 30.25 -9.50 12.07
N ARG A 54 30.50 -10.76 12.46
CA ARG A 54 29.53 -11.86 12.27
C ARG A 54 28.23 -11.62 13.04
N LYS A 55 28.32 -11.20 14.31
CA LYS A 55 27.16 -10.82 15.11
C LYS A 55 26.39 -9.64 14.51
N LEU A 56 27.13 -8.63 14.03
CA LEU A 56 26.52 -7.48 13.39
C LEU A 56 25.75 -7.89 12.12
N SER A 57 26.33 -8.74 11.28
CA SER A 57 25.67 -9.25 10.07
C SER A 57 24.38 -10.00 10.39
N SER A 58 24.39 -10.86 11.42
CA SER A 58 23.17 -11.56 11.86
C SER A 58 22.09 -10.60 12.37
N ARG A 59 22.48 -9.55 13.10
CA ARG A 59 21.52 -8.51 13.53
C ARG A 59 20.92 -7.74 12.35
N VAL A 60 21.70 -7.49 11.30
CA VAL A 60 21.20 -6.87 10.08
C VAL A 60 20.19 -7.79 9.41
N GLU A 61 20.47 -9.09 9.27
CA GLU A 61 19.52 -10.07 8.71
C GLU A 61 18.19 -10.09 9.49
N GLU A 62 18.23 -10.01 10.83
CA GLU A 62 17.02 -9.95 11.68
C GLU A 62 16.24 -8.65 11.44
N ALA A 63 16.93 -7.50 11.42
CA ALA A 63 16.31 -6.21 11.17
C ALA A 63 15.65 -6.14 9.77
N ILE A 64 16.28 -6.73 8.77
CA ILE A 64 15.74 -6.82 7.41
C ILE A 64 14.44 -7.62 7.35
N LYS A 65 14.31 -8.71 8.11
CA LYS A 65 13.06 -9.47 8.20
C LYS A 65 11.91 -8.63 8.78
N GLU A 66 12.20 -7.76 9.75
CA GLU A 66 11.18 -6.85 10.31
C GLU A 66 10.76 -5.78 9.28
N VAL A 67 11.72 -5.24 8.53
CA VAL A 67 11.43 -4.30 7.44
C VAL A 67 10.58 -4.96 6.36
N GLU A 68 10.94 -6.17 5.94
CA GLU A 68 10.18 -6.95 4.95
C GLU A 68 8.73 -7.19 5.39
N LYS A 69 8.54 -7.55 6.66
CA LYS A 69 7.19 -7.70 7.24
C LYS A 69 6.40 -6.40 7.18
N SER A 70 7.05 -5.27 7.47
CA SER A 70 6.41 -3.94 7.44
C SER A 70 6.02 -3.55 6.01
N VAL A 71 6.89 -3.78 5.02
CA VAL A 71 6.61 -3.49 3.61
C VAL A 71 5.49 -4.37 3.07
N ASN A 72 5.45 -5.64 3.44
CA ASN A 72 4.33 -6.54 3.10
C ASN A 72 3.00 -6.03 3.68
N GLY A 73 3.00 -5.52 4.92
CA GLY A 73 1.84 -4.88 5.54
C GLY A 73 1.37 -3.66 4.74
N ILE A 74 2.28 -2.76 4.38
CA ILE A 74 1.99 -1.58 3.56
C ILE A 74 1.39 -2.00 2.21
N THR A 75 1.95 -3.01 1.54
CA THR A 75 1.42 -3.52 0.28
C THR A 75 -0.01 -4.02 0.41
N GLN A 76 -0.32 -4.71 1.51
CA GLN A 76 -1.68 -5.17 1.79
C GLN A 76 -2.65 -4.01 2.04
N GLU A 77 -2.22 -2.98 2.75
CA GLU A 77 -3.02 -1.77 2.97
C GLU A 77 -3.29 -1.02 1.65
N ILE A 78 -2.30 -0.89 0.78
CA ILE A 78 -2.45 -0.28 -0.55
C ILE A 78 -3.53 -1.03 -1.36
N ASN A 79 -3.51 -2.36 -1.37
CA ASN A 79 -4.50 -3.17 -2.07
C ASN A 79 -5.90 -2.99 -1.48
N THR A 80 -6.00 -2.88 -0.16
CA THR A 80 -7.28 -2.62 0.53
C THR A 80 -7.82 -1.24 0.16
N ILE A 81 -6.98 -0.22 0.13
CA ILE A 81 -7.36 1.15 -0.28
C ILE A 81 -7.79 1.16 -1.75
N SER A 82 -7.06 0.45 -2.64
CA SER A 82 -7.43 0.36 -4.06
C SER A 82 -8.83 -0.21 -4.25
N SER A 83 -9.12 -1.34 -3.61
CA SER A 83 -10.45 -1.96 -3.65
C SER A 83 -11.53 -1.06 -3.03
N GLY A 84 -11.18 -0.32 -1.98
CA GLY A 84 -12.08 0.67 -1.37
C GLY A 84 -12.41 1.81 -2.33
N THR A 85 -11.41 2.33 -3.04
CA THR A 85 -11.59 3.40 -4.03
C THR A 85 -12.49 2.96 -5.18
N GLU A 86 -12.27 1.78 -5.75
CA GLU A 86 -13.11 1.21 -6.81
C GLU A 86 -14.58 1.10 -6.37
N ARG A 87 -14.82 0.68 -5.12
CA ARG A 87 -16.17 0.62 -4.56
C ARG A 87 -16.80 2.00 -4.38
N VAL A 88 -16.03 3.01 -4.02
CA VAL A 88 -16.51 4.40 -3.92
C VAL A 88 -16.85 4.94 -5.30
N GLU A 89 -16.02 4.71 -6.31
CA GLU A 89 -16.28 5.11 -7.70
C GLU A 89 -17.59 4.51 -8.20
N ALA A 90 -17.80 3.20 -8.03
CA ALA A 90 -19.04 2.53 -8.40
C ALA A 90 -20.29 3.12 -7.66
N LYS A 91 -20.14 3.49 -6.38
CA LYS A 91 -21.23 4.12 -5.62
C LYS A 91 -21.51 5.55 -6.07
N VAL A 92 -20.52 6.28 -6.52
CA VAL A 92 -20.69 7.62 -7.10
C VAL A 92 -21.46 7.52 -8.43
N GLU A 93 -21.12 6.56 -9.29
CA GLU A 93 -21.86 6.31 -10.55
C GLU A 93 -23.33 5.95 -10.28
N GLU A 94 -23.59 5.00 -9.38
CA GLU A 94 -24.96 4.63 -8.97
C GLU A 94 -25.74 5.85 -8.43
N SER A 95 -25.10 6.69 -7.62
CA SER A 95 -25.73 7.90 -7.07
C SER A 95 -26.04 8.92 -8.16
N GLN A 96 -25.19 9.06 -9.18
CA GLN A 96 -25.44 9.93 -10.33
C GLN A 96 -26.67 9.47 -11.12
N GLU A 97 -26.82 8.16 -11.36
CA GLU A 97 -28.00 7.63 -12.04
C GLU A 97 -29.30 7.93 -11.25
N VAL A 98 -29.30 7.73 -9.94
CA VAL A 98 -30.45 8.04 -9.09
C VAL A 98 -30.79 9.53 -9.12
N LEU A 99 -29.77 10.41 -9.17
CA LEU A 99 -30.01 11.86 -9.29
C LEU A 99 -30.65 12.23 -10.63
N ILE A 100 -30.20 11.62 -11.73
CA ILE A 100 -30.81 11.84 -13.06
C ILE A 100 -32.27 11.44 -13.06
N LEU A 101 -32.60 10.24 -12.55
CA LEU A 101 -33.98 9.77 -12.44
C LEU A 101 -34.84 10.69 -11.57
N SER A 102 -34.30 11.17 -10.45
CA SER A 102 -35.00 12.11 -9.57
C SER A 102 -35.30 13.44 -10.27
N LEU A 103 -34.38 13.94 -11.10
CA LEU A 103 -34.60 15.15 -11.90
C LEU A 103 -35.70 14.97 -12.95
N GLU A 104 -35.76 13.78 -13.58
CA GLU A 104 -36.85 13.42 -14.48
C GLU A 104 -38.22 13.40 -13.77
N ASP A 105 -38.30 12.79 -12.59
CA ASP A 105 -39.51 12.76 -11.77
C ASP A 105 -39.96 14.17 -11.38
N PHE A 106 -39.02 15.04 -10.96
CA PHE A 106 -39.35 16.44 -10.67
C PHE A 106 -39.90 17.19 -11.87
N SER A 107 -39.34 16.97 -13.06
CA SER A 107 -39.83 17.56 -14.30
C SER A 107 -41.26 17.09 -14.64
N GLN A 108 -41.58 15.82 -14.40
CA GLN A 108 -42.91 15.28 -14.58
C GLN A 108 -43.91 15.89 -13.58
N ILE A 109 -43.51 16.04 -12.31
CA ILE A 109 -44.33 16.67 -11.27
C ILE A 109 -44.62 18.13 -11.64
N GLU A 110 -43.63 18.89 -12.11
CA GLU A 110 -43.79 20.27 -12.56
C GLU A 110 -44.80 20.37 -13.71
N SER A 111 -44.68 19.47 -14.70
CA SER A 111 -45.57 19.41 -15.84
C SER A 111 -47.01 19.09 -15.42
N ALA A 112 -47.20 18.11 -14.53
CA ALA A 112 -48.50 17.74 -14.00
C ALA A 112 -49.12 18.87 -13.15
N SER A 113 -48.32 19.55 -12.35
CA SER A 113 -48.74 20.72 -11.56
C SER A 113 -49.22 21.86 -12.44
N THR A 114 -48.49 22.16 -13.51
CA THR A 114 -48.89 23.17 -14.50
C THR A 114 -50.19 22.84 -15.20
N ALA A 115 -50.37 21.58 -15.60
CA ALA A 115 -51.64 21.11 -16.22
C ALA A 115 -52.82 21.21 -15.25
N LEU A 116 -52.62 20.87 -13.98
CA LEU A 116 -53.64 21.02 -12.92
C LEU A 116 -54.03 22.49 -12.73
N ASP A 117 -53.10 23.39 -12.69
CA ASP A 117 -53.35 24.83 -12.53
C ASP A 117 -54.15 25.40 -13.71
N GLN A 118 -53.80 25.00 -14.94
CA GLN A 118 -54.53 25.37 -16.16
C GLN A 118 -55.97 24.85 -16.12
N ASN A 119 -56.20 23.60 -15.72
CA ASN A 119 -57.51 23.00 -15.62
C ASN A 119 -58.37 23.67 -14.55
N ALA A 120 -57.79 23.97 -13.38
CA ALA A 120 -58.45 24.73 -12.30
C ALA A 120 -58.85 26.13 -12.75
N GLY A 121 -57.96 26.84 -13.46
CA GLY A 121 -58.24 28.14 -14.02
C GLY A 121 -59.36 28.12 -15.09
N ALA A 122 -59.40 27.08 -15.93
CA ALA A 122 -60.49 26.90 -16.89
C ALA A 122 -61.85 26.60 -16.21
N PHE A 123 -61.85 25.79 -15.16
CA PHE A 123 -63.05 25.49 -14.38
C PHE A 123 -63.61 26.74 -13.68
N THR A 124 -62.75 27.59 -13.10
CA THR A 124 -63.17 28.85 -12.45
C THR A 124 -63.79 29.84 -13.44
N LYS A 125 -63.45 29.78 -14.74
CA LYS A 125 -64.03 30.65 -15.78
C LYS A 125 -65.38 30.15 -16.30
N MET A 126 -65.74 28.90 -16.03
CA MET A 126 -66.98 28.28 -16.47
C MET A 126 -68.14 28.43 -15.47
N ILE A 127 -67.84 28.81 -14.24
CA ILE A 127 -68.80 29.12 -13.16
C ILE A 127 -68.98 30.62 -13.11
#